data_e1bed96ce50939c554ad42ef9f96422d
#
_entry.id   e1bed96ce50939c554ad42ef9f96422d
#
_cell.length_a   1.000
_cell.length_b   1.000
_cell.length_c   1.000
_cell.angle_alpha   90.00
_cell.angle_beta   90.00
_cell.angle_gamma   90.00
#
_symmetry.space_group_name_H-M   'P 1'
#
loop_
_entity.id
_entity.type
_entity.pdbx_description
1 polymer ?
#
loop_
_entity_poly.entity_id
_entity_poly.type
_entity_poly.pdbx_seq_one_letter_code
_entity_poly.pdbx_strand_id
1 'polypeptide(L)'
;MPQMVTLEETTEVFLKSCNYKTVEEFFQGFLNKKLVYAILLRLKIDPRKPVAQISRKDLNRILDMIQHFEVEIKGYKGYDMAQVTAGGVSTKEIIQGTLESKLLEGLYVVGELLDVDGTCDGTCGGYNLQWAFTSGYIAASQIGRQ
;
A
#
# COMPACT_ATOMS: atom_id res chain seq x y z
N MET A 1 -25.85 -1.81 -4.22
CA MET A 1 -24.39 -1.60 -4.20
C MET A 1 -24.17 -0.16 -3.80
N PRO A 2 -23.25 0.14 -2.87
CA PRO A 2 -22.93 1.54 -2.58
C PRO A 2 -22.36 2.18 -3.85
N GLN A 3 -22.84 3.36 -4.20
CA GLN A 3 -22.28 4.14 -5.31
C GLN A 3 -20.81 4.44 -4.98
N MET A 4 -19.91 4.04 -5.84
CA MET A 4 -18.49 4.45 -5.73
C MET A 4 -18.43 5.95 -6.01
N VAL A 5 -18.05 6.72 -5.00
CA VAL A 5 -17.84 8.16 -5.13
C VAL A 5 -16.53 8.38 -5.91
N THR A 6 -16.56 9.21 -6.93
CA THR A 6 -15.37 9.52 -7.71
C THR A 6 -14.37 10.39 -6.92
N LEU A 7 -13.10 10.37 -7.33
CA LEU A 7 -12.08 11.25 -6.74
C LEU A 7 -12.45 12.73 -6.91
N GLU A 8 -13.07 13.07 -8.02
CA GLU A 8 -13.52 14.42 -8.34
C GLU A 8 -14.64 14.89 -7.40
N GLU A 9 -15.69 14.08 -7.23
CA GLU A 9 -16.80 14.36 -6.30
C GLU A 9 -16.32 14.51 -4.87
N THR A 10 -15.44 13.59 -4.43
CA THR A 10 -14.82 13.66 -3.10
C THR A 10 -14.04 14.96 -2.93
N THR A 11 -13.22 15.32 -3.91
CA THR A 11 -12.39 16.53 -3.88
C THR A 11 -13.25 17.79 -3.82
N GLU A 12 -14.37 17.86 -4.56
CA GLU A 12 -15.28 19.00 -4.53
C GLU A 12 -15.96 19.21 -3.17
N VAL A 13 -16.36 18.12 -2.52
CA VAL A 13 -16.93 18.18 -1.16
C VAL A 13 -15.91 18.72 -0.17
N PHE A 14 -14.67 18.22 -0.22
CA PHE A 14 -13.61 18.65 0.67
C PHE A 14 -13.14 20.09 0.41
N LEU A 15 -13.15 20.55 -0.84
CA LEU A 15 -12.81 21.94 -1.19
C LEU A 15 -13.72 22.95 -0.47
N LYS A 16 -15.00 22.65 -0.34
CA LYS A 16 -15.96 23.50 0.37
C LYS A 16 -15.65 23.59 1.87
N SER A 17 -15.18 22.50 2.45
CA SER A 17 -14.91 22.41 3.90
C SER A 17 -13.51 22.88 4.29
N CYS A 18 -12.55 22.84 3.35
CA CYS A 18 -11.12 23.09 3.61
C CYS A 18 -10.57 24.30 2.82
N ASN A 19 -11.42 25.26 2.49
CA ASN A 19 -11.07 26.43 1.67
C ASN A 19 -10.01 27.36 2.27
N TYR A 20 -9.75 27.22 3.57
CA TYR A 20 -8.73 27.98 4.32
C TYR A 20 -7.32 27.44 4.18
N LYS A 21 -7.15 26.25 3.59
CA LYS A 21 -5.84 25.59 3.40
C LYS A 21 -5.12 26.08 2.15
N THR A 22 -3.81 25.86 2.13
CA THR A 22 -3.03 25.93 0.90
C THR A 22 -3.28 24.69 0.03
N VAL A 23 -2.91 24.76 -1.25
CA VAL A 23 -3.02 23.61 -2.17
C VAL A 23 -2.21 22.42 -1.65
N GLU A 24 -1.01 22.66 -1.14
CA GLU A 24 -0.17 21.61 -0.56
C GLU A 24 -0.86 20.93 0.63
N GLU A 25 -1.30 21.72 1.61
CA GLU A 25 -1.95 21.21 2.82
C GLU A 25 -3.25 20.46 2.51
N PHE A 26 -4.00 20.92 1.51
CA PHE A 26 -5.22 20.27 1.08
C PHE A 26 -4.94 18.86 0.55
N PHE A 27 -4.00 18.72 -0.38
CA PHE A 27 -3.69 17.43 -0.99
C PHE A 27 -2.91 16.48 -0.07
N GLN A 28 -2.22 16.98 0.97
CA GLN A 28 -1.62 16.12 2.00
C GLN A 28 -2.65 15.30 2.80
N GLY A 29 -3.91 15.68 2.79
CA GLY A 29 -4.99 14.87 3.33
C GLY A 29 -5.28 13.58 2.55
N PHE A 30 -4.85 13.50 1.28
CA PHE A 30 -5.09 12.37 0.38
C PHE A 30 -3.81 11.62 0.01
N LEU A 31 -2.68 12.31 -0.05
CA LEU A 31 -1.43 11.80 -0.59
C LEU A 31 -0.24 12.05 0.33
N ASN A 32 0.80 11.23 0.16
CA ASN A 32 2.07 11.47 0.82
C ASN A 32 2.63 12.86 0.42
N LYS A 33 3.15 13.60 1.40
CA LYS A 33 3.71 14.95 1.22
C LYS A 33 4.72 15.05 0.07
N LYS A 34 5.60 14.08 -0.08
CA LYS A 34 6.63 14.09 -1.15
C LYS A 34 5.99 13.96 -2.52
N LEU A 35 4.92 13.18 -2.64
CA LEU A 35 4.19 13.00 -3.89
C LEU A 35 3.42 14.28 -4.25
N VAL A 36 2.75 14.90 -3.28
CA VAL A 36 2.08 16.21 -3.47
C VAL A 36 3.07 17.23 -4.01
N TYR A 37 4.24 17.35 -3.37
CA TYR A 37 5.28 18.27 -3.81
C TYR A 37 5.75 18.00 -5.24
N ALA A 38 5.99 16.72 -5.59
CA ALA A 38 6.41 16.32 -6.92
C ALA A 38 5.37 16.68 -8.00
N ILE A 39 4.08 16.44 -7.71
CA ILE A 39 2.97 16.77 -8.60
C ILE A 39 2.87 18.26 -8.83
N LEU A 40 2.85 19.06 -7.76
CA LEU A 40 2.72 20.52 -7.85
C LEU A 40 3.91 21.15 -8.59
N LEU A 41 5.12 20.66 -8.33
CA LEU A 41 6.33 21.11 -9.03
C LEU A 41 6.24 20.80 -10.53
N ARG A 42 5.85 19.59 -10.91
CA ARG A 42 5.71 19.16 -12.31
C ARG A 42 4.64 19.96 -13.06
N LEU A 43 3.57 20.32 -12.37
CA LEU A 43 2.48 21.14 -12.92
C LEU A 43 2.77 22.66 -12.88
N LYS A 44 3.85 23.07 -12.22
CA LYS A 44 4.21 24.49 -11.97
C LYS A 44 3.09 25.24 -11.23
N ILE A 45 2.51 24.61 -10.24
CA ILE A 45 1.49 25.19 -9.36
C ILE A 45 2.15 25.58 -8.04
N ASP A 46 1.92 26.80 -7.57
CA ASP A 46 2.44 27.26 -6.29
C ASP A 46 1.79 26.46 -5.14
N PRO A 47 2.59 25.69 -4.35
CA PRO A 47 2.09 24.93 -3.21
C PRO A 47 1.40 25.77 -2.14
N ARG A 48 1.82 27.05 -2.00
CA ARG A 48 1.33 27.97 -0.97
C ARG A 48 0.07 28.73 -1.39
N LYS A 49 -0.34 28.59 -2.66
CA LYS A 49 -1.57 29.22 -3.15
C LYS A 49 -2.76 28.74 -2.31
N PRO A 50 -3.68 29.66 -1.86
CA PRO A 50 -4.92 29.22 -1.21
C PRO A 50 -5.72 28.29 -2.12
N VAL A 51 -6.17 27.16 -1.59
CA VAL A 51 -6.91 26.18 -2.39
C VAL A 51 -8.24 26.74 -2.93
N ALA A 52 -8.84 27.70 -2.22
CA ALA A 52 -10.03 28.42 -2.69
C ALA A 52 -9.80 29.22 -3.99
N GLN A 53 -8.55 29.53 -4.30
CA GLN A 53 -8.17 30.31 -5.50
C GLN A 53 -7.65 29.41 -6.63
N ILE A 54 -7.67 28.09 -6.46
CA ILE A 54 -7.24 27.19 -7.53
C ILE A 54 -8.24 27.24 -8.69
N SER A 55 -7.71 27.32 -9.91
CA SER A 55 -8.59 27.25 -11.08
C SER A 55 -9.13 25.84 -11.27
N ARG A 56 -10.34 25.71 -11.81
CA ARG A 56 -10.90 24.40 -12.19
C ARG A 56 -9.98 23.63 -13.12
N LYS A 57 -9.29 24.33 -14.01
CA LYS A 57 -8.31 23.74 -14.92
C LYS A 57 -7.13 23.14 -14.16
N ASP A 58 -6.57 23.87 -13.19
CA ASP A 58 -5.43 23.37 -12.41
C ASP A 58 -5.84 22.22 -11.48
N LEU A 59 -7.03 22.31 -10.91
CA LEU A 59 -7.59 21.20 -10.13
C LEU A 59 -7.68 19.92 -10.96
N ASN A 60 -8.27 19.98 -12.13
CA ASN A 60 -8.39 18.83 -13.03
C ASN A 60 -7.02 18.29 -13.45
N ARG A 61 -6.02 19.15 -13.69
CA ARG A 61 -4.65 18.71 -13.98
C ARG A 61 -4.00 17.99 -12.81
N ILE A 62 -4.27 18.42 -11.58
CA ILE A 62 -3.77 17.71 -10.39
C ILE A 62 -4.42 16.34 -10.28
N LEU A 63 -5.76 16.25 -10.43
CA LEU A 63 -6.50 15.00 -10.34
C LEU A 63 -6.09 14.01 -11.44
N ASP A 64 -5.92 14.49 -12.66
CA ASP A 64 -5.41 13.68 -13.76
C ASP A 64 -3.98 13.16 -13.49
N MET A 65 -3.11 14.04 -12.99
CA MET A 65 -1.75 13.65 -12.60
C MET A 65 -1.73 12.63 -11.45
N ILE A 66 -2.66 12.69 -10.51
CA ILE A 66 -2.78 11.70 -9.44
C ILE A 66 -3.16 10.32 -9.99
N GLN A 67 -4.06 10.27 -10.96
CA GLN A 67 -4.55 9.04 -11.57
C GLN A 67 -3.55 8.44 -12.58
N HIS A 68 -2.77 9.28 -13.26
CA HIS A 68 -1.88 8.92 -14.35
C HIS A 68 -0.43 9.38 -14.10
N PHE A 69 0.08 9.16 -12.87
CA PHE A 69 1.43 9.59 -12.52
C PHE A 69 2.47 8.65 -13.12
N GLU A 70 3.03 9.06 -14.24
CA GLU A 70 4.08 8.30 -14.93
C GLU A 70 5.46 8.52 -14.30
N VAL A 71 6.17 7.42 -14.07
CA VAL A 71 7.57 7.43 -13.61
C VAL A 71 8.42 6.51 -14.48
N GLU A 72 9.61 6.97 -14.82
CA GLU A 72 10.60 6.15 -15.50
C GLU A 72 11.33 5.28 -14.48
N ILE A 73 11.20 3.95 -14.62
CA ILE A 73 11.92 3.00 -13.78
C ILE A 73 13.31 2.80 -14.37
N LYS A 74 14.35 3.23 -13.65
CA LYS A 74 15.76 3.13 -14.07
C LYS A 74 16.46 1.86 -13.57
N GLY A 75 15.84 1.13 -12.67
CA GLY A 75 16.38 -0.07 -12.07
C GLY A 75 15.71 -0.40 -10.73
N TYR A 76 16.26 -1.37 -10.05
CA TYR A 76 15.80 -1.82 -8.73
C TYR A 76 16.97 -1.78 -7.73
N LYS A 77 16.64 -1.66 -6.48
CA LYS A 77 17.61 -1.87 -5.37
C LYS A 77 17.80 -3.36 -5.17
N GLY A 78 19.02 -3.77 -4.78
CA GLY A 78 19.33 -5.17 -4.53
C GLY A 78 18.51 -5.80 -3.39
N TYR A 79 18.71 -7.09 -3.17
CA TYR A 79 18.02 -7.86 -2.13
C TYR A 79 18.17 -7.27 -0.73
N ASP A 80 19.29 -6.62 -0.42
CA ASP A 80 19.52 -5.93 0.86
C ASP A 80 18.48 -4.86 1.20
N MET A 81 17.77 -4.38 0.20
CA MET A 81 16.73 -3.36 0.34
C MET A 81 15.30 -3.91 0.14
N ALA A 82 15.19 -5.22 -0.12
CA ALA A 82 13.90 -5.86 -0.26
C ALA A 82 13.16 -5.90 1.09
N GLN A 83 11.89 -5.53 1.09
CA GLN A 83 11.04 -5.59 2.28
C GLN A 83 10.22 -6.88 2.34
N VAL A 84 10.03 -7.53 1.21
CA VAL A 84 9.33 -8.81 1.07
C VAL A 84 10.03 -9.63 0.00
N THR A 85 9.91 -10.96 0.09
CA THR A 85 10.49 -11.90 -0.86
C THR A 85 9.37 -12.75 -1.46
N ALA A 86 9.37 -12.94 -2.76
CA ALA A 86 8.46 -13.87 -3.42
C ALA A 86 9.04 -15.28 -3.43
N GLY A 87 8.19 -16.30 -3.36
CA GLY A 87 8.55 -17.70 -3.27
C GLY A 87 8.74 -18.19 -1.84
N GLY A 88 9.20 -19.42 -1.68
CA GLY A 88 9.36 -20.09 -0.39
C GLY A 88 8.97 -21.56 -0.42
N VAL A 89 8.72 -22.14 0.75
CA VAL A 89 8.22 -23.51 0.88
C VAL A 89 6.77 -23.56 0.38
N SER A 90 6.50 -24.48 -0.53
CA SER A 90 5.17 -24.63 -1.13
C SER A 90 4.10 -24.89 -0.05
N THR A 91 3.04 -24.10 -0.05
CA THR A 91 1.90 -24.29 0.83
C THR A 91 1.20 -25.65 0.64
N LYS A 92 1.39 -26.29 -0.54
CA LYS A 92 0.87 -27.63 -0.81
C LYS A 92 1.55 -28.73 0.02
N GLU A 93 2.77 -28.48 0.49
CA GLU A 93 3.57 -29.39 1.33
C GLU A 93 3.30 -29.20 2.82
N ILE A 94 2.40 -28.29 3.18
CA ILE A 94 2.07 -27.94 4.56
C ILE A 94 0.64 -28.35 4.87
N ILE A 95 0.42 -28.85 6.08
CA ILE A 95 -0.91 -29.20 6.60
C ILE A 95 -1.63 -27.90 6.97
N GLN A 96 -2.76 -27.65 6.33
CA GLN A 96 -3.58 -26.48 6.60
C GLN A 96 -4.08 -26.52 8.06
N GLY A 97 -3.91 -25.43 8.77
CA GLY A 97 -4.39 -25.25 10.15
C GLY A 97 -3.38 -25.63 11.23
N THR A 98 -2.36 -26.44 10.94
CA THR A 98 -1.28 -26.77 11.88
C THR A 98 0.06 -26.16 11.48
N LEU A 99 0.26 -25.94 10.19
CA LEU A 99 1.51 -25.50 9.57
C LEU A 99 2.65 -26.51 9.69
N GLU A 100 2.33 -27.75 9.98
CA GLU A 100 3.26 -28.87 9.98
C GLU A 100 3.56 -29.33 8.55
N SER A 101 4.79 -29.75 8.29
CA SER A 101 5.18 -30.31 7.00
C SER A 101 4.51 -31.67 6.77
N LYS A 102 4.01 -31.90 5.56
CA LYS A 102 3.53 -33.22 5.13
C LYS A 102 4.66 -34.20 4.85
N LEU A 103 5.89 -33.70 4.67
CA LEU A 103 7.05 -34.50 4.31
C LEU A 103 7.88 -34.92 5.52
N LEU A 104 7.84 -34.15 6.60
CA LEU A 104 8.63 -34.41 7.79
C LEU A 104 7.78 -34.09 9.04
N GLU A 105 7.46 -35.13 9.78
CA GLU A 105 6.71 -35.04 11.06
C GLU A 105 7.50 -34.19 12.08
N GLY A 106 6.81 -33.33 12.80
CA GLY A 106 7.38 -32.42 13.79
C GLY A 106 8.06 -31.17 13.22
N LEU A 107 8.14 -31.02 11.90
CA LEU A 107 8.65 -29.82 11.26
C LEU A 107 7.52 -28.83 10.99
N TYR A 108 7.59 -27.65 11.59
CA TYR A 108 6.64 -26.56 11.36
C TYR A 108 7.32 -25.43 10.58
N VAL A 109 6.66 -24.94 9.54
CA VAL A 109 7.15 -23.84 8.73
C VAL A 109 6.22 -22.66 8.84
N VAL A 110 6.74 -21.48 9.21
CA VAL A 110 5.94 -20.30 9.54
C VAL A 110 6.49 -19.04 8.90
N GLY A 111 5.67 -18.00 8.86
CA GLY A 111 6.06 -16.70 8.35
C GLY A 111 6.35 -16.70 6.86
N GLU A 112 7.31 -15.88 6.48
CA GLU A 112 7.70 -15.62 5.09
C GLU A 112 8.55 -16.74 4.47
N LEU A 113 8.90 -17.78 5.23
CA LEU A 113 9.46 -19.00 4.69
C LEU A 113 8.46 -19.79 3.85
N LEU A 114 7.17 -19.63 4.12
CA LEU A 114 6.09 -20.17 3.28
C LEU A 114 5.91 -19.29 2.06
N ASP A 115 5.63 -19.94 0.93
CA ASP A 115 5.22 -19.26 -0.31
C ASP A 115 3.78 -18.74 -0.15
N VAL A 116 3.66 -17.71 0.68
CA VAL A 116 2.43 -16.96 0.92
C VAL A 116 2.69 -15.53 0.51
N ASP A 117 2.45 -15.27 -0.76
CA ASP A 117 2.45 -13.89 -1.23
C ASP A 117 1.33 -13.14 -0.53
N GLY A 118 1.68 -12.06 0.16
CA GLY A 118 0.67 -11.11 0.58
C GLY A 118 -0.15 -10.75 -0.65
N THR A 119 -1.47 -10.80 -0.57
CA THR A 119 -2.36 -10.48 -1.67
C THR A 119 -1.98 -9.14 -2.26
N CYS A 120 -1.19 -9.19 -3.30
CA CYS A 120 -0.62 -8.02 -3.95
C CYS A 120 -1.40 -7.76 -5.22
N ASP A 121 -2.43 -6.95 -5.10
CA ASP A 121 -2.79 -6.07 -6.20
C ASP A 121 -1.77 -4.90 -6.24
N GLY A 122 -0.46 -5.24 -6.36
CA GLY A 122 0.62 -4.27 -6.51
C GLY A 122 1.09 -3.57 -5.23
N THR A 123 0.56 -3.89 -4.06
CA THR A 123 1.03 -3.36 -2.77
C THR A 123 1.57 -4.48 -1.89
N CYS A 124 2.86 -4.76 -2.01
CA CYS A 124 3.59 -5.52 -0.99
C CYS A 124 3.59 -4.69 0.30
N GLY A 125 2.66 -4.93 1.19
CA GLY A 125 2.69 -4.21 2.45
C GLY A 125 1.48 -4.47 3.33
N GLY A 126 1.75 -4.75 4.58
CA GLY A 126 0.79 -4.72 5.66
C GLY A 126 0.43 -6.08 6.25
N TYR A 127 0.56 -7.19 5.51
CA TYR A 127 0.15 -8.49 6.03
C TYR A 127 1.32 -9.42 6.40
N ASN A 128 2.54 -9.15 5.96
CA ASN A 128 3.71 -9.99 6.23
C ASN A 128 3.99 -10.17 7.73
N LEU A 129 3.99 -9.10 8.51
CA LEU A 129 4.17 -9.17 9.96
C LEU A 129 2.96 -9.85 10.64
N GLN A 130 1.75 -9.53 10.22
CA GLN A 130 0.55 -10.17 10.73
C GLN A 130 0.56 -11.68 10.44
N TRP A 131 0.96 -12.07 9.23
CA TRP A 131 1.13 -13.46 8.85
C TRP A 131 2.21 -14.14 9.69
N ALA A 132 3.38 -13.52 9.88
CA ALA A 132 4.46 -14.06 10.70
C ALA A 132 4.01 -14.34 12.13
N PHE A 133 3.33 -13.39 12.78
CA PHE A 133 2.78 -13.58 14.13
C PHE A 133 1.68 -14.64 14.18
N THR A 134 0.73 -14.61 13.25
CA THR A 134 -0.39 -15.55 13.23
C THR A 134 0.08 -16.96 12.97
N SER A 135 0.95 -17.17 11.99
CA SER A 135 1.49 -18.49 11.67
C SER A 135 2.35 -19.06 12.81
N GLY A 136 3.18 -18.22 13.43
CA GLY A 136 3.94 -18.61 14.62
C GLY A 136 3.04 -19.03 15.78
N TYR A 137 1.96 -18.30 16.05
CA TYR A 137 0.97 -18.64 17.07
C TYR A 137 0.26 -19.97 16.78
N ILE A 138 -0.15 -20.21 15.53
CA ILE A 138 -0.79 -21.46 15.11
C ILE A 138 0.14 -22.63 15.37
N ALA A 139 1.38 -22.58 14.88
CA ALA A 139 2.36 -23.66 15.06
C ALA A 139 2.63 -23.95 16.54
N ALA A 140 2.91 -22.89 17.34
CA ALA A 140 3.15 -23.03 18.77
C ALA A 140 1.96 -23.65 19.52
N SER A 141 0.74 -23.28 19.13
CA SER A 141 -0.48 -23.86 19.72
C SER A 141 -0.66 -25.36 19.42
N GLN A 142 -0.13 -25.85 18.31
CA GLN A 142 -0.15 -27.28 17.99
C GLN A 142 0.92 -28.05 18.77
N ILE A 143 2.15 -27.52 18.82
CA ILE A 143 3.25 -28.12 19.58
C ILE A 143 2.90 -28.25 21.08
N GLY A 144 2.24 -27.24 21.65
CA GLY A 144 1.85 -27.24 23.08
C GLY A 144 0.67 -28.17 23.42
N ARG A 145 0.06 -28.83 22.43
CA ARG A 145 -1.04 -29.79 22.63
C ARG A 145 -0.60 -31.26 22.54
N GLN A 146 0.65 -31.50 22.13
CA GLN A 146 1.30 -32.80 22.13
C GLN A 146 1.92 -33.09 23.50
#